data_936ed39dfe75fda69ee526356043b181
#
_entry.id   936ed39dfe75fda69ee526356043b181
#
_cell.length_a   1.000
_cell.length_b   1.000
_cell.length_c   1.000
_cell.angle_alpha   90.00
_cell.angle_beta   90.00
_cell.angle_gamma   90.00
#
_symmetry.space_group_name_H-M   'P 1'
#
loop_
_entity.id
_entity.type
_entity.pdbx_description
1 polymer ?
#
loop_
_entity_poly.entity_id
_entity_poly.type
_entity_poly.pdbx_seq_one_letter_code
_entity_poly.pdbx_strand_id
1 'polypeptide(L)'
;MTEKIDLYSMLPEELEEYFVSIGEPKFRAKQVFARLALGDSISDITSLSKALRERLTEQSLDTLPKVEQKLVSKIDGTVKYLFRLHDGACIESVLMKYKHGNTLCISSQVGCYMGCKFCASTIGGKVRDLYPSELLGQIIAAGRDSGERVSNVVMMGIGEPLDNFDNVIKFLRLVNHPDGVNIGYRHISLSTCGVVPGIYKLAEVDIPITLSISLHASNDEKRTEIMPVNKKWKIAELLCACVDYYKVTGRRISFEYTLISGKNDTESDARELAAVLKNAFRGTGAPIHVNLIRVNEVKETGFKKGTAESASNFAKALERQGIVATVRRRLGADVNAACGQLRRSAMNDETK
;
A
#
# COMPACT_ATOMS: atom_id res chain seq x y z
N MET A 1 2.96 -10.40 -33.10
CA MET A 1 2.82 -9.05 -32.52
C MET A 1 3.95 -8.92 -31.51
N THR A 2 4.85 -7.97 -31.69
CA THR A 2 5.90 -7.66 -30.70
C THR A 2 5.24 -7.22 -29.42
N GLU A 3 5.64 -7.81 -28.30
CA GLU A 3 5.17 -7.45 -26.97
C GLU A 3 5.52 -5.97 -26.70
N LYS A 4 4.52 -5.18 -26.31
CA LYS A 4 4.73 -3.76 -26.02
C LYS A 4 5.49 -3.60 -24.69
N ILE A 5 6.34 -2.61 -24.62
CA ILE A 5 7.26 -2.37 -23.51
C ILE A 5 6.66 -1.34 -22.54
N ASP A 6 6.76 -1.59 -21.24
CA ASP A 6 6.37 -0.62 -20.20
C ASP A 6 7.57 0.27 -19.82
N LEU A 7 7.71 1.39 -20.53
CA LEU A 7 8.79 2.36 -20.27
C LEU A 7 8.62 3.09 -18.92
N TYR A 8 7.40 3.23 -18.41
CA TYR A 8 7.13 3.86 -17.11
C TYR A 8 7.58 3.01 -15.92
N SER A 9 7.77 1.71 -16.12
CA SER A 9 8.32 0.80 -15.11
C SER A 9 9.83 0.71 -15.09
N MET A 10 10.53 1.35 -16.04
CA MET A 10 11.97 1.25 -16.16
C MET A 10 12.70 2.23 -15.23
N LEU A 11 13.73 1.73 -14.55
CA LEU A 11 14.72 2.55 -13.86
C LEU A 11 15.62 3.27 -14.89
N PRO A 12 16.30 4.37 -14.52
CA PRO A 12 17.16 5.11 -15.45
C PRO A 12 18.17 4.23 -16.18
N GLU A 13 18.82 3.31 -15.48
CA GLU A 13 19.80 2.38 -16.05
C GLU A 13 19.18 1.41 -17.05
N GLU A 14 17.97 0.91 -16.79
CA GLU A 14 17.22 0.06 -17.72
C GLU A 14 16.78 0.82 -18.98
N LEU A 15 16.39 2.09 -18.80
CA LEU A 15 16.10 2.98 -19.94
C LEU A 15 17.35 3.25 -20.76
N GLU A 16 18.52 3.44 -20.14
CA GLU A 16 19.79 3.61 -20.87
C GLU A 16 20.09 2.39 -21.76
N GLU A 17 19.98 1.19 -21.21
CA GLU A 17 20.17 -0.06 -21.95
C GLU A 17 19.17 -0.18 -23.11
N TYR A 18 17.90 0.13 -22.85
CA TYR A 18 16.85 0.11 -23.86
C TYR A 18 17.16 1.11 -24.99
N PHE A 19 17.50 2.37 -24.67
CA PHE A 19 17.79 3.38 -25.69
C PHE A 19 18.99 3.00 -26.55
N VAL A 20 20.05 2.46 -25.95
CA VAL A 20 21.21 1.93 -26.70
C VAL A 20 20.78 0.79 -27.63
N SER A 21 19.94 -0.12 -27.17
CA SER A 21 19.47 -1.27 -27.97
C SER A 21 18.67 -0.87 -29.21
N ILE A 22 18.03 0.31 -29.18
CA ILE A 22 17.28 0.87 -30.30
C ILE A 22 18.08 1.86 -31.15
N GLY A 23 19.39 2.01 -30.88
CA GLY A 23 20.29 2.89 -31.61
C GLY A 23 20.27 4.37 -31.18
N GLU A 24 19.69 4.68 -30.02
CA GLU A 24 19.62 6.03 -29.49
C GLU A 24 20.71 6.30 -28.42
N PRO A 25 21.19 7.55 -28.29
CA PRO A 25 22.19 7.90 -27.28
C PRO A 25 21.68 7.75 -25.83
N LYS A 26 22.53 7.27 -24.91
CA LYS A 26 22.22 7.06 -23.49
C LYS A 26 21.62 8.28 -22.78
N PHE A 27 22.08 9.50 -23.08
CA PHE A 27 21.59 10.72 -22.42
C PHE A 27 20.08 10.95 -22.62
N ARG A 28 19.50 10.38 -23.69
CA ARG A 28 18.05 10.47 -23.92
C ARG A 28 17.24 9.74 -22.86
N ALA A 29 17.77 8.65 -22.31
CA ALA A 29 17.11 7.91 -21.23
C ALA A 29 16.82 8.82 -20.02
N LYS A 30 17.79 9.65 -19.62
CA LYS A 30 17.60 10.60 -18.52
C LYS A 30 16.51 11.64 -18.82
N GLN A 31 16.50 12.16 -20.07
CA GLN A 31 15.48 13.12 -20.51
C GLN A 31 14.07 12.50 -20.48
N VAL A 32 13.96 11.25 -20.95
CA VAL A 32 12.69 10.52 -20.98
C VAL A 32 12.25 10.16 -19.57
N PHE A 33 13.14 9.61 -18.75
CA PHE A 33 12.84 9.25 -17.36
C PHE A 33 12.23 10.42 -16.57
N ALA A 34 12.86 11.58 -16.61
CA ALA A 34 12.38 12.75 -15.87
C ALA A 34 10.96 13.17 -16.30
N ARG A 35 10.60 12.99 -17.57
CA ARG A 35 9.26 13.32 -18.08
C ARG A 35 8.22 12.25 -17.75
N LEU A 36 8.58 10.96 -17.93
CA LEU A 36 7.71 9.83 -17.59
C LEU A 36 7.41 9.78 -16.09
N ALA A 37 8.42 10.05 -15.25
CA ALA A 37 8.27 10.12 -13.80
C ALA A 37 7.34 11.25 -13.31
N LEU A 38 7.12 12.27 -14.16
CA LEU A 38 6.10 13.30 -13.94
C LEU A 38 4.74 12.94 -14.58
N GLY A 39 4.66 11.79 -15.26
CA GLY A 39 3.45 11.28 -15.90
C GLY A 39 3.14 11.94 -17.25
N ASP A 40 4.13 12.49 -17.93
CA ASP A 40 3.92 12.97 -19.29
C ASP A 40 3.75 11.80 -20.25
N SER A 41 2.91 11.98 -21.27
CA SER A 41 2.84 10.98 -22.34
C SER A 41 4.11 11.05 -23.20
N ILE A 42 4.50 9.93 -23.78
CA ILE A 42 5.68 9.88 -24.67
C ILE A 42 5.53 10.87 -25.83
N SER A 43 4.32 11.03 -26.35
CA SER A 43 4.02 12.00 -27.42
C SER A 43 4.33 13.45 -27.05
N ASP A 44 4.26 13.79 -25.75
CA ASP A 44 4.45 15.16 -25.25
C ASP A 44 5.91 15.48 -24.91
N ILE A 45 6.82 14.51 -25.01
CA ILE A 45 8.25 14.72 -24.74
C ILE A 45 8.91 15.42 -25.93
N THR A 46 8.71 16.73 -26.05
CA THR A 46 9.16 17.55 -27.21
C THR A 46 10.67 17.63 -27.37
N SER A 47 11.47 17.24 -26.37
CA SER A 47 12.91 17.09 -26.47
C SER A 47 13.35 15.93 -27.36
N LEU A 48 12.45 15.00 -27.69
CA LEU A 48 12.67 13.93 -28.66
C LEU A 48 12.21 14.34 -30.06
N SER A 49 12.86 13.79 -31.09
CA SER A 49 12.39 13.95 -32.46
C SER A 49 10.99 13.37 -32.65
N LYS A 50 10.22 13.92 -33.60
CA LYS A 50 8.86 13.41 -33.90
C LYS A 50 8.88 11.91 -34.23
N ALA A 51 9.79 11.48 -35.07
CA ALA A 51 9.93 10.08 -35.48
C ALA A 51 10.21 9.14 -34.29
N LEU A 52 11.05 9.58 -33.33
CA LEU A 52 11.34 8.78 -32.13
C LEU A 52 10.12 8.70 -31.20
N ARG A 53 9.39 9.80 -31.01
CA ARG A 53 8.14 9.81 -30.21
C ARG A 53 7.10 8.87 -30.79
N GLU A 54 6.87 8.92 -32.09
CA GLU A 54 5.94 8.03 -32.79
C GLU A 54 6.34 6.57 -32.60
N ARG A 55 7.61 6.22 -32.84
CA ARG A 55 8.17 4.90 -32.64
C ARG A 55 7.99 4.40 -31.21
N LEU A 56 8.35 5.18 -30.21
CA LEU A 56 8.23 4.81 -28.80
C LEU A 56 6.75 4.67 -28.39
N THR A 57 5.87 5.54 -28.85
CA THR A 57 4.42 5.46 -28.55
C THR A 57 3.81 4.19 -29.13
N GLU A 58 4.21 3.78 -30.34
CA GLU A 58 3.73 2.54 -30.96
C GLU A 58 4.21 1.29 -30.22
N GLN A 59 5.47 1.31 -29.76
CA GLN A 59 6.13 0.16 -29.12
C GLN A 59 5.87 0.04 -27.63
N SER A 60 5.33 1.08 -26.97
CA SER A 60 5.13 1.08 -25.51
C SER A 60 3.67 0.93 -25.10
N LEU A 61 3.50 0.47 -23.84
CA LEU A 61 2.22 0.46 -23.14
C LEU A 61 1.97 1.84 -22.48
N ASP A 62 0.75 2.34 -22.59
CA ASP A 62 0.26 3.47 -21.78
C ASP A 62 -0.29 2.89 -20.46
N THR A 63 0.58 2.68 -19.49
CA THR A 63 0.27 2.02 -18.22
C THR A 63 -0.20 2.98 -17.12
N LEU A 64 -0.16 4.29 -17.36
CA LEU A 64 -0.59 5.25 -16.35
C LEU A 64 -2.09 5.13 -16.05
N PRO A 65 -2.47 4.97 -14.77
CA PRO A 65 -3.87 4.92 -14.36
C PRO A 65 -4.60 6.22 -14.68
N LYS A 66 -5.82 6.10 -15.21
CA LYS A 66 -6.69 7.24 -15.52
C LYS A 66 -7.74 7.40 -14.43
N VAL A 67 -8.00 8.65 -13.99
CA VAL A 67 -9.07 8.93 -13.03
C VAL A 67 -10.41 8.64 -13.70
N GLU A 68 -11.07 7.57 -13.29
CA GLU A 68 -12.42 7.21 -13.76
C GLU A 68 -13.49 7.93 -12.95
N GLN A 69 -13.30 7.95 -11.62
CA GLN A 69 -14.21 8.61 -10.70
C GLN A 69 -13.44 9.13 -9.49
N LYS A 70 -13.92 10.24 -8.93
CA LYS A 70 -13.45 10.71 -7.62
C LYS A 70 -14.63 11.09 -6.73
N LEU A 71 -14.49 10.76 -5.44
CA LEU A 71 -15.43 11.16 -4.40
C LEU A 71 -14.68 11.99 -3.36
N VAL A 72 -15.18 13.19 -3.09
CA VAL A 72 -14.57 14.09 -2.10
C VAL A 72 -15.41 14.10 -0.82
N SER A 73 -14.80 13.75 0.29
CA SER A 73 -15.44 13.81 1.61
C SER A 73 -15.81 15.24 1.96
N LYS A 74 -17.08 15.45 2.31
CA LYS A 74 -17.58 16.74 2.84
C LYS A 74 -17.17 16.97 4.30
N ILE A 75 -16.71 15.91 5.00
CA ILE A 75 -16.36 15.95 6.42
C ILE A 75 -14.93 16.45 6.61
N ASP A 76 -13.99 15.95 5.81
CA ASP A 76 -12.56 16.13 6.07
C ASP A 76 -11.70 16.38 4.81
N GLY A 77 -12.34 16.48 3.63
CA GLY A 77 -11.65 16.73 2.36
C GLY A 77 -10.86 15.55 1.80
N THR A 78 -10.98 14.36 2.41
CA THR A 78 -10.39 13.12 1.87
C THR A 78 -10.95 12.85 0.47
N VAL A 79 -10.07 12.49 -0.47
CA VAL A 79 -10.48 12.15 -1.84
C VAL A 79 -10.28 10.66 -2.08
N LYS A 80 -11.34 9.97 -2.43
CA LYS A 80 -11.31 8.59 -2.90
C LYS A 80 -11.31 8.60 -4.42
N TYR A 81 -10.29 7.98 -5.02
CA TYR A 81 -10.16 7.80 -6.45
C TYR A 81 -10.52 6.37 -6.86
N LEU A 82 -11.24 6.24 -7.96
CA LEU A 82 -11.32 5.04 -8.76
C LEU A 82 -10.44 5.27 -10.00
N PHE A 83 -9.42 4.46 -10.17
CA PHE A 83 -8.53 4.50 -11.31
C PHE A 83 -8.83 3.36 -12.27
N ARG A 84 -8.91 3.66 -13.57
CA ARG A 84 -8.95 2.68 -14.66
C ARG A 84 -7.54 2.42 -15.17
N LEU A 85 -7.16 1.16 -15.22
CA LEU A 85 -5.89 0.68 -15.75
C LEU A 85 -5.97 0.44 -17.25
N HIS A 86 -4.82 0.23 -17.89
CA HIS A 86 -4.70 0.06 -19.35
C HIS A 86 -5.48 -1.14 -19.90
N ASP A 87 -5.69 -2.19 -19.10
CA ASP A 87 -6.45 -3.40 -19.43
C ASP A 87 -7.95 -3.31 -19.07
N GLY A 88 -8.41 -2.14 -18.63
CA GLY A 88 -9.78 -1.90 -18.19
C GLY A 88 -10.07 -2.28 -16.74
N ALA A 89 -9.14 -2.92 -16.03
CA ALA A 89 -9.31 -3.19 -14.60
C ALA A 89 -9.35 -1.89 -13.79
N CYS A 90 -10.02 -1.93 -12.65
CA CYS A 90 -10.13 -0.77 -11.77
C CYS A 90 -9.52 -1.04 -10.39
N ILE A 91 -8.91 0.00 -9.83
CA ILE A 91 -8.37 0.02 -8.47
C ILE A 91 -8.76 1.31 -7.76
N GLU A 92 -8.78 1.29 -6.44
CA GLU A 92 -9.09 2.47 -5.63
C GLU A 92 -7.87 2.94 -4.86
N SER A 93 -7.77 4.27 -4.69
CA SER A 93 -6.77 4.95 -3.87
C SER A 93 -7.41 6.06 -3.06
N VAL A 94 -6.76 6.47 -1.96
CA VAL A 94 -7.31 7.50 -1.07
C VAL A 94 -6.27 8.54 -0.75
N LEU A 95 -6.53 9.79 -1.12
CA LEU A 95 -5.72 10.95 -0.76
C LEU A 95 -6.25 11.57 0.53
N MET A 96 -5.44 11.58 1.54
CA MET A 96 -5.75 12.08 2.87
C MET A 96 -4.90 13.31 3.18
N LYS A 97 -5.53 14.35 3.70
CA LYS A 97 -4.86 15.61 4.08
C LYS A 97 -4.50 15.59 5.57
N TYR A 98 -3.21 15.73 5.84
CA TYR A 98 -2.69 15.86 7.21
C TYR A 98 -1.90 17.16 7.35
N LYS A 99 -1.72 17.63 8.58
CA LYS A 99 -0.90 18.82 8.86
C LYS A 99 0.57 18.68 8.43
N HIS A 100 1.06 17.43 8.37
CA HIS A 100 2.45 17.11 7.99
C HIS A 100 2.59 16.71 6.50
N GLY A 101 1.58 16.97 5.68
CA GLY A 101 1.59 16.70 4.24
C GLY A 101 0.51 15.70 3.80
N ASN A 102 0.27 15.66 2.50
CA ASN A 102 -0.73 14.77 1.91
C ASN A 102 -0.22 13.34 1.85
N THR A 103 -1.04 12.40 2.28
CA THR A 103 -0.76 10.96 2.27
C THR A 103 -1.66 10.26 1.27
N LEU A 104 -1.08 9.54 0.33
CA LEU A 104 -1.85 8.68 -0.58
C LEU A 104 -1.79 7.22 -0.12
N CYS A 105 -2.96 6.63 0.09
CA CYS A 105 -3.13 5.18 0.26
C CYS A 105 -3.25 4.55 -1.12
N ILE A 106 -2.28 3.71 -1.51
CA ILE A 106 -2.24 3.08 -2.82
C ILE A 106 -2.55 1.59 -2.76
N SER A 107 -3.09 1.07 -3.86
CA SER A 107 -3.32 -0.35 -4.10
C SER A 107 -2.07 -1.00 -4.71
N SER A 108 -1.85 -2.30 -4.44
CA SER A 108 -0.72 -3.07 -4.96
C SER A 108 -1.12 -4.19 -5.91
N GLN A 109 -2.40 -4.51 -5.98
CA GLN A 109 -2.95 -5.59 -6.81
C GLN A 109 -4.35 -5.21 -7.31
N VAL A 110 -4.81 -5.86 -8.37
CA VAL A 110 -6.21 -5.85 -8.77
C VAL A 110 -6.92 -6.96 -8.02
N GLY A 111 -7.62 -6.61 -6.93
CA GLY A 111 -8.18 -7.56 -5.97
C GLY A 111 -7.15 -8.14 -5.01
N CYS A 112 -7.57 -9.06 -4.13
CA CYS A 112 -6.71 -9.69 -3.13
C CYS A 112 -7.25 -11.06 -2.77
N TYR A 113 -6.41 -12.08 -2.65
CA TYR A 113 -6.85 -13.42 -2.25
C TYR A 113 -6.45 -13.83 -0.82
N MET A 114 -5.90 -12.90 -0.03
CA MET A 114 -5.51 -13.20 1.36
C MET A 114 -6.69 -13.58 2.26
N GLY A 115 -7.91 -13.23 1.86
CA GLY A 115 -9.14 -13.71 2.47
C GLY A 115 -9.44 -13.09 3.84
N CYS A 116 -8.85 -11.95 4.20
CA CYS A 116 -9.17 -11.25 5.44
C CYS A 116 -10.67 -10.94 5.51
N LYS A 117 -11.38 -11.54 6.46
CA LYS A 117 -12.85 -11.56 6.47
C LYS A 117 -13.49 -10.21 6.75
N PHE A 118 -12.75 -9.25 7.26
CA PHE A 118 -13.21 -7.87 7.50
C PHE A 118 -12.91 -6.91 6.33
N CYS A 119 -12.27 -7.38 5.24
CA CYS A 119 -11.78 -6.54 4.17
C CYS A 119 -12.55 -6.74 2.86
N ALA A 120 -13.11 -5.65 2.31
CA ALA A 120 -13.83 -5.68 1.04
C ALA A 120 -12.93 -6.00 -0.16
N SER A 121 -11.63 -5.73 -0.06
CA SER A 121 -10.66 -5.97 -1.15
C SER A 121 -10.49 -7.46 -1.50
N THR A 122 -10.94 -8.36 -0.62
CA THR A 122 -10.88 -9.82 -0.86
C THR A 122 -12.11 -10.36 -1.60
N ILE A 123 -13.17 -9.53 -1.73
CA ILE A 123 -14.38 -9.90 -2.45
C ILE A 123 -14.06 -9.99 -3.94
N GLY A 124 -14.28 -11.15 -4.55
CA GLY A 124 -13.95 -11.42 -5.96
C GLY A 124 -12.51 -11.82 -6.24
N GLY A 125 -11.69 -12.03 -5.19
CA GLY A 125 -10.32 -12.55 -5.30
C GLY A 125 -9.33 -11.61 -6.00
N LYS A 126 -8.13 -12.12 -6.29
CA LYS A 126 -7.05 -11.42 -7.02
C LYS A 126 -7.15 -11.74 -8.52
N VAL A 127 -6.98 -10.73 -9.35
CA VAL A 127 -6.87 -10.87 -10.81
C VAL A 127 -5.40 -10.89 -11.22
N ARG A 128 -4.65 -9.84 -10.84
CA ARG A 128 -3.22 -9.72 -11.12
C ARG A 128 -2.50 -8.76 -10.19
N ASP A 129 -1.20 -8.79 -10.26
CA ASP A 129 -0.32 -7.79 -9.65
C ASP A 129 -0.36 -6.48 -10.45
N LEU A 130 -0.11 -5.36 -9.76
CA LEU A 130 0.12 -4.08 -10.42
C LEU A 130 1.58 -3.98 -10.86
N TYR A 131 1.79 -3.41 -12.04
CA TYR A 131 3.12 -3.05 -12.52
C TYR A 131 3.72 -1.89 -11.71
N PRO A 132 5.05 -1.72 -11.69
CA PRO A 132 5.70 -0.57 -11.04
C PRO A 132 5.16 0.78 -11.53
N SER A 133 4.89 0.91 -12.82
CA SER A 133 4.25 2.07 -13.44
C SER A 133 2.85 2.35 -12.92
N GLU A 134 2.04 1.31 -12.70
CA GLU A 134 0.68 1.45 -12.16
C GLU A 134 0.69 1.83 -10.68
N LEU A 135 1.69 1.35 -9.93
CA LEU A 135 1.92 1.77 -8.54
C LEU A 135 2.30 3.25 -8.46
N LEU A 136 3.29 3.66 -9.27
CA LEU A 136 3.76 5.05 -9.35
C LEU A 136 2.68 5.97 -9.91
N GLY A 137 1.96 5.50 -10.91
CA GLY A 137 0.92 6.23 -11.61
C GLY A 137 -0.24 6.66 -10.72
N GLN A 138 -0.58 5.91 -9.66
CA GLN A 138 -1.58 6.34 -8.67
C GLN A 138 -1.16 7.65 -7.99
N ILE A 139 0.14 7.79 -7.68
CA ILE A 139 0.70 8.99 -7.04
C ILE A 139 0.66 10.17 -8.02
N ILE A 140 1.09 9.93 -9.25
CA ILE A 140 1.13 10.95 -10.30
C ILE A 140 -0.29 11.43 -10.63
N ALA A 141 -1.23 10.51 -10.86
CA ALA A 141 -2.59 10.84 -11.23
C ALA A 141 -3.33 11.59 -10.10
N ALA A 142 -3.18 11.14 -8.84
CA ALA A 142 -3.77 11.83 -7.70
C ALA A 142 -3.16 13.23 -7.48
N GLY A 143 -1.83 13.36 -7.64
CA GLY A 143 -1.14 14.65 -7.52
C GLY A 143 -1.57 15.64 -8.61
N ARG A 144 -1.69 15.19 -9.85
CA ARG A 144 -2.15 16.02 -10.97
C ARG A 144 -3.61 16.45 -10.82
N ASP A 145 -4.51 15.53 -10.46
CA ASP A 145 -5.92 15.83 -10.29
C ASP A 145 -6.19 16.77 -9.11
N SER A 146 -5.48 16.58 -7.99
CA SER A 146 -5.66 17.43 -6.80
C SER A 146 -4.93 18.77 -6.90
N GLY A 147 -3.95 18.92 -7.78
CA GLY A 147 -3.03 20.06 -7.83
C GLY A 147 -2.09 20.14 -6.62
N GLU A 148 -2.00 19.08 -5.80
CA GLU A 148 -1.25 19.05 -4.56
C GLU A 148 -0.16 17.96 -4.59
N ARG A 149 0.98 18.24 -3.98
CA ARG A 149 2.05 17.24 -3.85
C ARG A 149 1.64 16.14 -2.88
N VAL A 150 1.78 14.89 -3.31
CA VAL A 150 1.76 13.72 -2.43
C VAL A 150 3.10 13.65 -1.70
N SER A 151 3.08 13.74 -0.38
CA SER A 151 4.29 13.76 0.46
C SER A 151 4.58 12.42 1.12
N ASN A 152 3.54 11.61 1.36
CA ASN A 152 3.65 10.32 2.02
C ASN A 152 2.83 9.26 1.29
N VAL A 153 3.28 8.02 1.35
CA VAL A 153 2.60 6.88 0.72
C VAL A 153 2.37 5.78 1.75
N VAL A 154 1.17 5.23 1.79
CA VAL A 154 0.86 4.03 2.56
C VAL A 154 0.32 2.95 1.62
N MET A 155 0.97 1.80 1.59
CA MET A 155 0.55 0.65 0.80
C MET A 155 -0.43 -0.19 1.63
N MET A 156 -1.63 0.37 1.80
CA MET A 156 -2.72 -0.20 2.62
C MET A 156 -4.05 -0.25 1.84
N GLY A 157 -3.98 -0.12 0.52
CA GLY A 157 -5.12 -0.25 -0.39
C GLY A 157 -5.44 -1.70 -0.73
N ILE A 158 -5.86 -1.93 -1.96
CA ILE A 158 -6.21 -3.27 -2.47
C ILE A 158 -4.92 -4.08 -2.72
N GLY A 159 -4.86 -5.30 -2.19
CA GLY A 159 -3.77 -6.24 -2.43
C GLY A 159 -2.85 -6.46 -1.23
N GLU A 160 -1.92 -7.39 -1.41
CA GLU A 160 -0.83 -7.70 -0.48
C GLU A 160 0.51 -7.32 -1.15
N PRO A 161 1.18 -6.27 -0.67
CA PRO A 161 2.41 -5.80 -1.32
C PRO A 161 3.54 -6.84 -1.38
N LEU A 162 3.69 -7.68 -0.35
CA LEU A 162 4.74 -8.71 -0.33
C LEU A 162 4.43 -9.94 -1.20
N ASP A 163 3.21 -10.04 -1.71
CA ASP A 163 2.84 -11.02 -2.74
C ASP A 163 3.15 -10.50 -4.16
N ASN A 164 3.27 -9.18 -4.32
CA ASN A 164 3.74 -8.47 -5.52
C ASN A 164 5.16 -7.92 -5.33
N PHE A 165 6.05 -8.71 -4.74
CA PHE A 165 7.32 -8.24 -4.17
C PHE A 165 8.21 -7.49 -5.17
N ASP A 166 8.53 -8.09 -6.31
CA ASP A 166 9.51 -7.53 -7.26
C ASP A 166 9.03 -6.20 -7.85
N ASN A 167 7.74 -6.10 -8.22
CA ASN A 167 7.15 -4.85 -8.71
C ASN A 167 7.12 -3.78 -7.62
N VAL A 168 6.83 -4.16 -6.38
CA VAL A 168 6.82 -3.23 -5.26
C VAL A 168 8.22 -2.70 -4.96
N ILE A 169 9.26 -3.55 -4.98
CA ILE A 169 10.64 -3.09 -4.77
C ILE A 169 11.06 -2.15 -5.89
N LYS A 170 10.74 -2.48 -7.14
CA LYS A 170 11.04 -1.61 -8.28
C LYS A 170 10.29 -0.27 -8.18
N PHE A 171 9.01 -0.28 -7.81
CA PHE A 171 8.25 0.93 -7.52
C PHE A 171 8.90 1.78 -6.42
N LEU A 172 9.36 1.17 -5.31
CA LEU A 172 10.03 1.91 -4.23
C LEU A 172 11.29 2.63 -4.71
N ARG A 173 12.06 2.03 -5.61
CA ARG A 173 13.21 2.68 -6.24
C ARG A 173 12.80 3.84 -7.16
N LEU A 174 11.78 3.64 -7.99
CA LEU A 174 11.24 4.65 -8.89
C LEU A 174 10.70 5.88 -8.14
N VAL A 175 9.87 5.66 -7.12
CA VAL A 175 9.22 6.75 -6.37
C VAL A 175 10.20 7.58 -5.54
N ASN A 176 11.33 6.98 -5.14
CA ASN A 176 12.40 7.67 -4.39
C ASN A 176 13.43 8.37 -5.29
N HIS A 177 13.44 8.08 -6.59
CA HIS A 177 14.46 8.61 -7.48
C HIS A 177 14.46 10.15 -7.52
N PRO A 178 15.63 10.83 -7.39
CA PRO A 178 15.71 12.29 -7.30
C PRO A 178 15.25 13.03 -8.56
N ASP A 179 15.42 12.43 -9.74
CA ASP A 179 14.94 12.97 -11.02
C ASP A 179 13.45 12.61 -11.28
N GLY A 180 12.77 11.95 -10.34
CA GLY A 180 11.36 11.54 -10.45
C GLY A 180 10.47 12.24 -9.42
N VAL A 181 9.48 11.50 -8.89
CA VAL A 181 8.53 12.00 -7.87
C VAL A 181 9.23 12.41 -6.58
N ASN A 182 10.35 11.76 -6.28
CA ASN A 182 11.26 12.08 -5.16
C ASN A 182 10.55 12.06 -3.79
N ILE A 183 9.90 10.96 -3.46
CA ILE A 183 9.37 10.69 -2.12
C ILE A 183 10.37 9.81 -1.37
N GLY A 184 10.95 10.35 -0.29
CA GLY A 184 11.93 9.63 0.53
C GLY A 184 11.34 8.37 1.18
N TYR A 185 12.12 7.31 1.28
CA TYR A 185 11.68 6.01 1.86
C TYR A 185 11.05 6.11 3.24
N ARG A 186 11.49 7.07 4.09
CA ARG A 186 10.93 7.30 5.43
C ARG A 186 9.49 7.83 5.42
N HIS A 187 9.04 8.31 4.27
CA HIS A 187 7.66 8.76 4.02
C HIS A 187 6.78 7.65 3.44
N ILE A 188 7.31 6.43 3.35
CA ILE A 188 6.58 5.27 2.79
C ILE A 188 6.38 4.23 3.89
N SER A 189 5.13 3.78 4.03
CA SER A 189 4.76 2.65 4.88
C SER A 189 4.22 1.51 4.03
N LEU A 190 4.87 0.35 4.11
CA LEU A 190 4.41 -0.89 3.50
C LEU A 190 3.69 -1.72 4.55
N SER A 191 2.44 -2.08 4.28
CA SER A 191 1.67 -2.95 5.16
C SER A 191 1.56 -4.35 4.57
N THR A 192 1.75 -5.37 5.41
CA THR A 192 1.57 -6.77 5.02
C THR A 192 0.68 -7.52 6.00
N CYS A 193 -0.12 -8.45 5.49
CA CYS A 193 -0.87 -9.38 6.31
C CYS A 193 0.00 -10.46 6.98
N GLY A 194 1.33 -10.43 6.73
CA GLY A 194 2.28 -11.34 7.33
C GLY A 194 2.73 -12.46 6.39
N VAL A 195 3.08 -12.11 5.15
CA VAL A 195 3.77 -12.99 4.21
C VAL A 195 5.22 -13.15 4.66
N VAL A 196 5.47 -14.13 5.53
CA VAL A 196 6.76 -14.32 6.24
C VAL A 196 7.97 -14.36 5.30
N PRO A 197 7.98 -15.15 4.20
CA PRO A 197 9.12 -15.13 3.27
C PRO A 197 9.36 -13.75 2.64
N GLY A 198 8.29 -12.98 2.41
CA GLY A 198 8.40 -11.61 1.90
C GLY A 198 9.03 -10.64 2.90
N ILE A 199 8.79 -10.84 4.21
CA ILE A 199 9.41 -10.03 5.28
C ILE A 199 10.93 -10.28 5.31
N TYR A 200 11.37 -11.55 5.22
CA TYR A 200 12.80 -11.88 5.16
C TYR A 200 13.47 -11.28 3.91
N LYS A 201 12.86 -11.44 2.72
CA LYS A 201 13.36 -10.82 1.50
C LYS A 201 13.45 -9.29 1.62
N LEU A 202 12.45 -8.65 2.26
CA LEU A 202 12.46 -7.20 2.47
C LEU A 202 13.59 -6.75 3.41
N ALA A 203 13.97 -7.58 4.36
CA ALA A 203 15.12 -7.29 5.25
C ALA A 203 16.46 -7.25 4.51
N GLU A 204 16.58 -7.99 3.39
CA GLU A 204 17.80 -8.05 2.56
C GLU A 204 17.91 -6.85 1.60
N VAL A 205 16.80 -6.15 1.37
CA VAL A 205 16.78 -4.97 0.50
C VAL A 205 17.07 -3.72 1.32
N ASP A 206 18.12 -2.98 0.98
CA ASP A 206 18.50 -1.74 1.68
C ASP A 206 17.53 -0.58 1.34
N ILE A 207 16.29 -0.72 1.78
CA ILE A 207 15.22 0.28 1.60
C ILE A 207 14.58 0.60 2.95
N PRO A 208 14.93 1.74 3.59
CA PRO A 208 14.55 2.07 4.97
C PRO A 208 13.12 2.61 5.09
N ILE A 209 12.13 1.85 4.63
CA ILE A 209 10.71 2.15 4.80
C ILE A 209 10.19 1.83 6.22
N THR A 210 8.95 2.20 6.52
CA THR A 210 8.24 1.73 7.69
C THR A 210 7.47 0.45 7.34
N LEU A 211 7.75 -0.65 8.07
CA LEU A 211 6.99 -1.90 7.93
C LEU A 211 5.81 -1.89 8.90
N SER A 212 4.60 -2.09 8.38
CA SER A 212 3.37 -2.26 9.15
C SER A 212 2.88 -3.69 9.04
N ILE A 213 2.64 -4.34 10.17
CA ILE A 213 2.18 -5.73 10.25
C ILE A 213 0.70 -5.77 10.63
N SER A 214 -0.14 -6.24 9.73
CA SER A 214 -1.56 -6.53 10.00
C SER A 214 -1.67 -7.75 10.90
N LEU A 215 -1.56 -7.54 12.22
CA LEU A 215 -1.61 -8.61 13.22
C LEU A 215 -3.06 -8.96 13.60
N HIS A 216 -3.84 -7.97 13.97
CA HIS A 216 -5.30 -7.96 14.21
C HIS A 216 -5.83 -8.95 15.25
N ALA A 217 -4.98 -9.76 15.87
CA ALA A 217 -5.37 -10.66 16.97
C ALA A 217 -4.20 -10.89 17.93
N SER A 218 -4.49 -11.31 19.15
CA SER A 218 -3.52 -11.62 20.19
C SER A 218 -3.07 -13.10 20.19
N ASN A 219 -3.84 -13.99 19.53
CA ASN A 219 -3.55 -15.41 19.44
C ASN A 219 -3.95 -16.00 18.09
N ASP A 220 -3.46 -17.23 17.81
CA ASP A 220 -3.66 -17.90 16.54
C ASP A 220 -5.10 -18.28 16.25
N GLU A 221 -5.89 -18.61 17.26
CA GLU A 221 -7.29 -18.98 17.10
C GLU A 221 -8.10 -17.79 16.55
N LYS A 222 -8.04 -16.66 17.24
CA LYS A 222 -8.71 -15.42 16.82
C LYS A 222 -8.17 -14.91 15.48
N ARG A 223 -6.84 -14.99 15.28
CA ARG A 223 -6.23 -14.55 14.03
C ARG A 223 -6.69 -15.42 12.86
N THR A 224 -6.74 -16.74 13.01
CA THR A 224 -7.19 -17.66 11.96
C THR A 224 -8.66 -17.44 11.60
N GLU A 225 -9.49 -17.08 12.57
CA GLU A 225 -10.90 -16.77 12.33
C GLU A 225 -11.08 -15.58 11.39
N ILE A 226 -10.29 -14.52 11.55
CA ILE A 226 -10.45 -13.26 10.78
C ILE A 226 -9.45 -13.10 9.64
N MET A 227 -8.29 -13.77 9.71
CA MET A 227 -7.21 -13.71 8.72
C MET A 227 -6.73 -15.12 8.36
N PRO A 228 -7.25 -15.74 7.29
CA PRO A 228 -6.89 -17.09 6.88
C PRO A 228 -5.41 -17.32 6.60
N VAL A 229 -4.65 -16.28 6.28
CA VAL A 229 -3.17 -16.32 6.11
C VAL A 229 -2.46 -16.93 7.33
N ASN A 230 -3.06 -16.81 8.53
CA ASN A 230 -2.53 -17.39 9.76
C ASN A 230 -2.49 -18.94 9.75
N LYS A 231 -3.24 -19.58 8.85
CA LYS A 231 -3.13 -21.05 8.65
C LYS A 231 -1.76 -21.42 8.09
N LYS A 232 -1.16 -20.54 7.28
CA LYS A 232 0.14 -20.75 6.65
C LYS A 232 1.28 -20.27 7.54
N TRP A 233 1.15 -19.08 8.14
CA TRP A 233 2.16 -18.47 9.00
C TRP A 233 1.54 -18.05 10.32
N LYS A 234 1.91 -18.76 11.39
CA LYS A 234 1.43 -18.51 12.76
C LYS A 234 2.02 -17.24 13.34
N ILE A 235 1.37 -16.69 14.38
CA ILE A 235 1.82 -15.46 15.05
C ILE A 235 3.29 -15.58 15.50
N ALA A 236 3.69 -16.72 16.06
CA ALA A 236 5.05 -16.90 16.53
C ALA A 236 6.08 -16.80 15.39
N GLU A 237 5.81 -17.41 14.24
CA GLU A 237 6.66 -17.37 13.05
C GLU A 237 6.70 -15.95 12.46
N LEU A 238 5.54 -15.29 12.38
CA LEU A 238 5.43 -13.92 11.93
C LEU A 238 6.26 -12.95 12.80
N LEU A 239 6.13 -13.07 14.12
CA LEU A 239 6.86 -12.21 15.05
C LEU A 239 8.37 -12.50 15.04
N CYS A 240 8.78 -13.75 14.82
CA CYS A 240 10.18 -14.09 14.60
C CYS A 240 10.75 -13.34 13.39
N ALA A 241 10.06 -13.39 12.24
CA ALA A 241 10.45 -12.64 11.04
C ALA A 241 10.50 -11.12 11.29
N CYS A 242 9.58 -10.58 12.09
CA CYS A 242 9.58 -9.17 12.47
C CYS A 242 10.82 -8.81 13.33
N VAL A 243 11.18 -9.66 14.27
CA VAL A 243 12.38 -9.47 15.12
C VAL A 243 13.64 -9.49 14.25
N ASP A 244 13.74 -10.44 13.32
CA ASP A 244 14.91 -10.54 12.44
C ASP A 244 14.97 -9.36 11.46
N TYR A 245 13.82 -8.92 10.91
CA TYR A 245 13.75 -7.68 10.13
C TYR A 245 14.27 -6.47 10.91
N TYR A 246 13.85 -6.33 12.19
CA TYR A 246 14.33 -5.24 13.03
C TYR A 246 15.83 -5.32 13.31
N LYS A 247 16.38 -6.51 13.61
CA LYS A 247 17.81 -6.70 13.84
C LYS A 247 18.65 -6.30 12.63
N VAL A 248 18.19 -6.63 11.42
CA VAL A 248 18.90 -6.31 10.18
C VAL A 248 18.79 -4.82 9.82
N THR A 249 17.57 -4.26 9.90
CA THR A 249 17.30 -2.93 9.36
C THR A 249 17.36 -1.81 10.40
N GLY A 250 17.24 -2.11 11.69
CA GLY A 250 17.07 -1.12 12.76
C GLY A 250 15.77 -0.32 12.66
N ARG A 251 14.85 -0.70 11.75
CA ARG A 251 13.65 0.09 11.46
C ARG A 251 12.48 -0.31 12.33
N ARG A 252 11.78 0.70 12.87
CA ARG A 252 10.58 0.50 13.68
C ARG A 252 9.51 -0.24 12.87
N ILE A 253 8.87 -1.21 13.54
CA ILE A 253 7.69 -1.92 13.03
C ILE A 253 6.45 -1.35 13.72
N SER A 254 5.37 -1.16 12.95
CA SER A 254 4.04 -0.83 13.46
C SER A 254 3.14 -2.06 13.38
N PHE A 255 2.46 -2.40 14.47
CA PHE A 255 1.47 -3.49 14.48
C PHE A 255 0.07 -2.90 14.33
N GLU A 256 -0.57 -3.19 13.22
CA GLU A 256 -1.95 -2.79 12.96
C GLU A 256 -2.89 -3.78 13.66
N TYR A 257 -3.84 -3.27 14.44
CA TYR A 257 -4.81 -4.06 15.17
C TYR A 257 -6.23 -3.53 14.96
N THR A 258 -7.03 -4.25 14.18
CA THR A 258 -8.41 -3.89 13.92
C THR A 258 -9.29 -4.39 15.05
N LEU A 259 -9.89 -3.46 15.79
CA LEU A 259 -10.87 -3.75 16.86
C LEU A 259 -12.22 -4.11 16.26
N ILE A 260 -12.66 -5.34 16.49
CA ILE A 260 -13.93 -5.91 16.04
C ILE A 260 -14.77 -6.19 17.28
N SER A 261 -15.93 -5.55 17.36
CA SER A 261 -16.81 -5.66 18.54
C SER A 261 -17.17 -7.11 18.88
N GLY A 262 -16.92 -7.50 20.12
CA GLY A 262 -17.22 -8.82 20.65
C GLY A 262 -16.30 -9.95 20.13
N LYS A 263 -15.21 -9.64 19.45
CA LYS A 263 -14.26 -10.63 18.92
C LYS A 263 -12.86 -10.50 19.54
N ASN A 264 -12.28 -9.30 19.48
CA ASN A 264 -10.90 -9.05 19.85
C ASN A 264 -10.70 -7.67 20.52
N ASP A 265 -11.73 -7.09 21.09
CA ASP A 265 -11.75 -5.70 21.59
C ASP A 265 -11.85 -5.59 23.11
N THR A 266 -11.58 -6.68 23.85
CA THR A 266 -11.60 -6.70 25.30
C THR A 266 -10.27 -6.26 25.93
N GLU A 267 -10.30 -5.85 27.20
CA GLU A 267 -9.08 -5.55 27.95
C GLU A 267 -8.17 -6.78 28.12
N SER A 268 -8.76 -7.98 28.17
CA SER A 268 -8.02 -9.24 28.18
C SER A 268 -7.22 -9.43 26.89
N ASP A 269 -7.83 -9.11 25.73
CA ASP A 269 -7.14 -9.14 24.44
C ASP A 269 -5.97 -8.18 24.39
N ALA A 270 -6.12 -6.97 24.95
CA ALA A 270 -5.05 -6.00 25.03
C ALA A 270 -3.87 -6.49 25.89
N ARG A 271 -4.16 -7.12 27.04
CA ARG A 271 -3.11 -7.71 27.90
C ARG A 271 -2.40 -8.87 27.22
N GLU A 272 -3.15 -9.76 26.56
CA GLU A 272 -2.59 -10.89 25.81
C GLU A 272 -1.70 -10.39 24.66
N LEU A 273 -2.18 -9.42 23.88
CA LEU A 273 -1.41 -8.79 22.80
C LEU A 273 -0.10 -8.19 23.32
N ALA A 274 -0.18 -7.47 24.44
CA ALA A 274 1.01 -6.88 25.07
C ALA A 274 2.02 -7.95 25.50
N ALA A 275 1.56 -9.04 26.11
CA ALA A 275 2.41 -10.13 26.52
C ALA A 275 3.10 -10.82 25.32
N VAL A 276 2.36 -11.09 24.25
CA VAL A 276 2.88 -11.72 23.02
C VAL A 276 3.95 -10.84 22.37
N LEU A 277 3.68 -9.55 22.18
CA LEU A 277 4.64 -8.63 21.57
C LEU A 277 5.88 -8.43 22.44
N LYS A 278 5.72 -8.22 23.75
CA LYS A 278 6.86 -8.06 24.70
C LYS A 278 7.74 -9.31 24.78
N ASN A 279 7.14 -10.49 24.74
CA ASN A 279 7.89 -11.75 24.74
C ASN A 279 8.69 -11.92 23.45
N ALA A 280 8.08 -11.65 22.29
CA ALA A 280 8.77 -11.77 21.01
C ALA A 280 9.95 -10.79 20.88
N PHE A 281 9.78 -9.54 21.32
CA PHE A 281 10.81 -8.50 21.20
C PHE A 281 11.72 -8.36 22.43
N ARG A 282 11.66 -9.31 23.37
CA ARG A 282 12.48 -9.28 24.59
C ARG A 282 13.96 -9.19 24.27
N GLY A 283 14.65 -8.23 24.88
CA GLY A 283 16.10 -8.04 24.71
C GLY A 283 16.54 -7.41 23.39
N THR A 284 15.62 -7.06 22.50
CA THR A 284 15.97 -6.41 21.22
C THR A 284 16.16 -4.90 21.32
N GLY A 285 15.57 -4.25 22.33
CA GLY A 285 15.48 -2.79 22.41
C GLY A 285 14.55 -2.15 21.39
N ALA A 286 13.82 -2.93 20.60
CA ALA A 286 12.91 -2.42 19.57
C ALA A 286 11.72 -1.67 20.17
N PRO A 287 11.40 -0.46 19.70
CA PRO A 287 10.19 0.23 20.11
C PRO A 287 8.96 -0.48 19.51
N ILE A 288 8.07 -0.94 20.38
CA ILE A 288 6.81 -1.58 19.97
C ILE A 288 5.72 -0.50 19.87
N HIS A 289 5.09 -0.43 18.70
CA HIS A 289 3.96 0.47 18.46
C HIS A 289 2.76 -0.31 17.93
N VAL A 290 1.59 -0.09 18.51
CA VAL A 290 0.33 -0.67 18.06
C VAL A 290 -0.59 0.43 17.54
N ASN A 291 -1.04 0.29 16.30
CA ASN A 291 -1.98 1.19 15.66
C ASN A 291 -3.38 0.56 15.68
N LEU A 292 -4.26 1.09 16.51
CA LEU A 292 -5.61 0.57 16.72
C LEU A 292 -6.56 1.15 15.67
N ILE A 293 -7.23 0.27 14.93
CA ILE A 293 -8.20 0.62 13.91
C ILE A 293 -9.57 0.11 14.36
N ARG A 294 -10.56 0.98 14.53
CA ARG A 294 -11.93 0.51 14.69
C ARG A 294 -12.41 -0.03 13.34
N VAL A 295 -12.87 -1.28 13.29
CA VAL A 295 -13.31 -1.91 12.04
C VAL A 295 -14.28 -1.00 11.28
N ASN A 296 -14.10 -0.90 9.98
CA ASN A 296 -15.05 -0.21 9.12
C ASN A 296 -16.03 -1.26 8.59
N GLU A 297 -17.32 -1.00 8.80
CA GLU A 297 -18.36 -1.94 8.44
C GLU A 297 -18.39 -2.14 6.92
N VAL A 298 -18.37 -3.38 6.52
CA VAL A 298 -18.52 -3.85 5.14
C VAL A 298 -19.76 -4.73 5.15
N LYS A 299 -20.76 -4.39 4.33
CA LYS A 299 -22.11 -5.03 4.36
C LYS A 299 -22.03 -6.55 4.31
N GLU A 300 -21.10 -7.07 3.51
CA GLU A 300 -20.95 -8.51 3.25
C GLU A 300 -20.25 -9.27 4.37
N THR A 301 -19.57 -8.58 5.30
CA THR A 301 -18.73 -9.24 6.32
C THR A 301 -19.43 -9.43 7.67
N GLY A 302 -20.46 -8.62 7.95
CA GLY A 302 -21.23 -8.68 9.19
C GLY A 302 -20.47 -8.25 10.45
N PHE A 303 -19.22 -7.81 10.35
CA PHE A 303 -18.44 -7.32 11.49
C PHE A 303 -18.91 -5.93 11.95
N LYS A 304 -19.08 -5.79 13.26
CA LYS A 304 -19.57 -4.55 13.88
C LYS A 304 -18.43 -3.75 14.48
N LYS A 305 -18.54 -2.43 14.34
CA LYS A 305 -17.63 -1.44 14.89
C LYS A 305 -17.82 -1.34 16.41
N GLY A 306 -16.71 -1.41 17.16
CA GLY A 306 -16.69 -1.07 18.58
C GLY A 306 -16.88 0.42 18.86
N THR A 307 -17.20 0.77 20.10
CA THR A 307 -17.35 2.15 20.55
C THR A 307 -16.02 2.91 20.56
N ALA A 308 -16.06 4.23 20.63
CA ALA A 308 -14.84 5.01 20.84
C ALA A 308 -14.25 4.75 22.23
N GLU A 309 -15.11 4.47 23.20
CA GLU A 309 -14.74 4.15 24.57
C GLU A 309 -13.99 2.81 24.65
N SER A 310 -14.50 1.73 23.99
CA SER A 310 -13.80 0.44 23.96
C SER A 310 -12.41 0.56 23.34
N ALA A 311 -12.26 1.33 22.25
CA ALA A 311 -10.96 1.59 21.64
C ALA A 311 -10.02 2.39 22.57
N SER A 312 -10.53 3.37 23.30
CA SER A 312 -9.76 4.13 24.30
C SER A 312 -9.32 3.25 25.47
N ASN A 313 -10.22 2.38 25.97
CA ASN A 313 -9.90 1.45 27.06
C ASN A 313 -8.86 0.42 26.64
N PHE A 314 -8.94 -0.09 25.41
CA PHE A 314 -7.95 -0.99 24.83
C PHE A 314 -6.57 -0.31 24.73
N ALA A 315 -6.51 0.94 24.23
CA ALA A 315 -5.28 1.71 24.15
C ALA A 315 -4.65 1.92 25.54
N LYS A 316 -5.45 2.36 26.54
CA LYS A 316 -4.99 2.51 27.91
C LYS A 316 -4.49 1.19 28.52
N ALA A 317 -5.12 0.06 28.19
CA ALA A 317 -4.69 -1.26 28.65
C ALA A 317 -3.30 -1.63 28.08
N LEU A 318 -3.02 -1.31 26.81
CA LEU A 318 -1.70 -1.47 26.20
C LEU A 318 -0.67 -0.53 26.82
N GLU A 319 -1.02 0.74 27.06
CA GLU A 319 -0.13 1.74 27.66
C GLU A 319 0.26 1.35 29.10
N ARG A 320 -0.67 0.81 29.91
CA ARG A 320 -0.36 0.25 31.25
C ARG A 320 0.65 -0.90 31.17
N GLN A 321 0.74 -1.59 30.04
CA GLN A 321 1.74 -2.63 29.78
C GLN A 321 3.03 -2.09 29.16
N GLY A 322 3.17 -0.76 29.01
CA GLY A 322 4.36 -0.13 28.42
C GLY A 322 4.43 -0.21 26.90
N ILE A 323 3.31 -0.45 26.21
CA ILE A 323 3.23 -0.44 24.75
C ILE A 323 2.61 0.86 24.28
N VAL A 324 3.29 1.56 23.36
CA VAL A 324 2.75 2.76 22.73
C VAL A 324 1.60 2.37 21.79
N ALA A 325 0.42 2.91 22.05
CA ALA A 325 -0.78 2.65 21.26
C ALA A 325 -1.35 3.95 20.69
N THR A 326 -1.80 3.91 19.43
CA THR A 326 -2.45 5.03 18.75
C THR A 326 -3.79 4.59 18.19
N VAL A 327 -4.87 5.30 18.48
CA VAL A 327 -6.17 5.06 17.83
C VAL A 327 -6.23 5.85 16.55
N ARG A 328 -6.29 5.15 15.41
CA ARG A 328 -6.30 5.75 14.08
C ARG A 328 -7.57 6.57 13.84
N ARG A 329 -7.38 7.80 13.35
CA ARG A 329 -8.50 8.63 12.91
C ARG A 329 -9.18 8.01 11.70
N ARG A 330 -10.51 8.01 11.68
CA ARG A 330 -11.28 7.61 10.51
C ARG A 330 -11.43 8.82 9.59
N LEU A 331 -10.91 8.74 8.39
CA LEU A 331 -11.04 9.75 7.35
C LEU A 331 -11.91 9.21 6.20
N GLY A 332 -12.58 10.11 5.47
CA GLY A 332 -13.41 9.76 4.31
C GLY A 332 -14.59 8.83 4.66
N ALA A 333 -15.20 9.02 5.83
CA ALA A 333 -16.24 8.12 6.33
C ALA A 333 -17.52 8.13 5.46
N ASP A 334 -17.84 9.27 4.87
CA ASP A 334 -19.00 9.52 4.01
C ASP A 334 -18.81 9.04 2.57
N VAL A 335 -17.58 8.75 2.17
CA VAL A 335 -17.23 8.26 0.82
C VAL A 335 -16.67 6.83 0.83
N ASN A 336 -16.84 6.09 1.92
CA ASN A 336 -16.29 4.72 2.09
C ASN A 336 -14.80 4.60 1.72
N ALA A 337 -14.01 5.59 2.15
CA ALA A 337 -12.57 5.66 1.86
C ALA A 337 -11.69 5.06 2.98
N ALA A 338 -12.28 4.52 4.04
CA ALA A 338 -11.54 3.98 5.16
C ALA A 338 -10.95 2.59 4.87
N CYS A 339 -9.94 2.20 5.66
CA CYS A 339 -9.26 0.91 5.52
C CYS A 339 -10.25 -0.27 5.50
N GLY A 340 -10.02 -1.20 4.59
CA GLY A 340 -10.86 -2.38 4.39
C GLY A 340 -12.12 -2.14 3.56
N GLN A 341 -12.39 -0.91 3.10
CA GLN A 341 -13.59 -0.58 2.32
C GLN A 341 -13.34 -0.45 0.81
N LEU A 342 -12.09 -0.47 0.38
CA LEU A 342 -11.74 -0.32 -1.04
C LEU A 342 -12.12 -1.55 -1.85
N ARG A 343 -12.73 -1.33 -3.01
CA ARG A 343 -13.32 -2.36 -3.87
C ARG A 343 -12.94 -2.19 -5.33
N ARG A 344 -13.23 -3.20 -6.11
CA ARG A 344 -13.29 -3.16 -7.58
C ARG A 344 -14.68 -2.66 -8.01
N SER A 345 -15.09 -1.47 -7.59
CA SER A 345 -16.50 -1.05 -7.65
C SER A 345 -17.06 -0.81 -9.06
N ALA A 346 -16.22 -0.63 -10.07
CA ALA A 346 -16.68 -0.40 -11.45
C ALA A 346 -17.33 -1.63 -12.13
N MET A 347 -17.24 -2.84 -11.56
CA MET A 347 -17.83 -4.03 -12.18
C MET A 347 -19.31 -4.26 -11.86
N ASN A 348 -19.87 -3.55 -10.87
CA ASN A 348 -21.25 -3.81 -10.42
C ASN A 348 -22.31 -2.89 -11.03
N ASP A 349 -21.94 -1.82 -11.73
CA ASP A 349 -22.91 -0.87 -12.33
C ASP A 349 -23.23 -1.14 -13.80
N GLU A 350 -22.47 -2.02 -14.48
CA GLU A 350 -22.76 -2.38 -15.89
C GLU A 350 -23.74 -3.58 -16.03
N THR A 351 -24.24 -4.13 -14.92
CA THR A 351 -25.19 -5.27 -14.92
C THR A 351 -26.52 -4.93 -14.22
N LYS A 352 -26.95 -3.67 -14.29
CA LYS A 352 -28.34 -3.30 -13.96
C LYS A 352 -29.03 -2.66 -15.13
#